data_fe326f6edd315b021dd0ffbb2b432559
#
_entry.id   fe326f6edd315b021dd0ffbb2b432559
#
_cell.length_a   1.000
_cell.length_b   1.000
_cell.length_c   1.000
_cell.angle_alpha   90.00
_cell.angle_beta   90.00
_cell.angle_gamma   90.00
#
_symmetry.space_group_name_H-M   'P 1'
#
loop_
_entity.id
_entity.type
_entity.pdbx_description
1 polymer ?
#
loop_
_entity_poly.entity_id
_entity_poly.type
_entity_poly.pdbx_seq_one_letter_code
_entity_poly.pdbx_strand_id
1 'polypeptide(L)'
;MGDDINIETNGLPTRFTMPTELYGLSKAECEAWFEDACFVGDSVVLGWKNYNSLMLQNDPGFFGNTRFFCEGSYGFGHALEPVTEDSLHPRYGGEKHSIEDALQLMNAKKAIICFGVNDISIYGIDGTLDNCRELISRIYAKNPNIKLYFISAMYMYKGSEKPKLNNANLLLLNRGIAEICNELNIPFINIASHLIDEEGFVPDEYSSDHYVHQTYAAYDVWAEVLRSVAARELKGIAHPVFH
;
A
#
# COMPACT_ATOMS: atom_id res chain seq x y z
N MET A 1 23.53 0.61 4.53
CA MET A 1 23.30 0.08 3.18
C MET A 1 22.14 -0.85 3.32
N GLY A 2 21.04 -0.58 2.63
CA GLY A 2 19.93 -1.52 2.58
C GLY A 2 20.36 -2.75 1.79
N ASP A 3 19.83 -3.92 2.12
CA ASP A 3 20.06 -5.12 1.34
C ASP A 3 19.35 -4.94 -0.01
N ASP A 4 20.12 -4.88 -1.11
CA ASP A 4 19.57 -4.82 -2.46
C ASP A 4 18.88 -6.15 -2.78
N ILE A 5 17.62 -6.09 -3.14
CA ILE A 5 16.84 -7.26 -3.47
C ILE A 5 16.54 -7.24 -4.96
N ASN A 6 17.24 -8.10 -5.69
CA ASN A 6 16.99 -8.32 -7.11
C ASN A 6 16.02 -9.48 -7.29
N ILE A 7 14.86 -9.22 -7.86
CA ILE A 7 13.86 -10.23 -8.21
C ILE A 7 14.02 -10.53 -9.70
N GLU A 8 14.90 -11.47 -10.05
CA GLU A 8 14.91 -12.04 -11.39
C GLU A 8 13.69 -12.94 -11.57
N THR A 9 12.73 -12.52 -12.39
CA THR A 9 11.56 -13.32 -12.70
C THR A 9 11.40 -13.50 -14.19
N ASN A 10 11.01 -14.71 -14.60
CA ASN A 10 10.62 -15.04 -15.97
C ASN A 10 9.22 -14.47 -16.32
N GLY A 11 8.92 -13.23 -15.91
CA GLY A 11 7.65 -12.55 -16.20
C GLY A 11 6.53 -12.77 -15.19
N LEU A 12 6.72 -13.59 -14.14
CA LEU A 12 5.75 -13.78 -13.05
C LEU A 12 6.35 -13.38 -11.70
N PRO A 13 5.51 -12.93 -10.74
CA PRO A 13 5.97 -12.62 -9.39
C PRO A 13 6.61 -13.86 -8.73
N THR A 14 7.70 -13.65 -8.03
CA THR A 14 8.30 -14.67 -7.15
C THR A 14 8.02 -14.32 -5.70
N ARG A 15 7.76 -15.35 -4.89
CA ARG A 15 7.59 -15.19 -3.45
C ARG A 15 8.90 -14.68 -2.86
N PHE A 16 8.84 -13.46 -2.33
CA PHE A 16 9.94 -12.85 -1.63
C PHE A 16 9.45 -12.44 -0.24
N THR A 17 10.03 -13.04 0.79
CA THR A 17 9.70 -12.69 2.17
C THR A 17 10.67 -11.63 2.68
N MET A 18 10.18 -10.39 2.87
CA MET A 18 10.90 -9.39 3.62
C MET A 18 11.09 -9.88 5.06
N PRO A 19 12.26 -9.61 5.69
CA PRO A 19 12.41 -9.90 7.11
C PRO A 19 11.36 -9.16 7.94
N THR A 20 10.60 -9.90 8.74
CA THR A 20 9.59 -9.34 9.68
C THR A 20 10.17 -9.15 11.08
N GLU A 21 11.45 -8.83 11.18
CA GLU A 21 12.17 -8.66 12.43
C GLU A 21 11.77 -7.35 13.13
N LEU A 22 11.55 -7.42 14.44
CA LEU A 22 11.18 -6.27 15.27
C LEU A 22 12.37 -5.65 16.01
N TYR A 23 13.58 -6.15 15.82
CA TYR A 23 14.83 -5.61 16.37
C TYR A 23 14.77 -5.35 17.89
N GLY A 24 14.14 -6.27 18.62
CA GLY A 24 13.98 -6.21 20.08
C GLY A 24 12.85 -5.29 20.56
N LEU A 25 12.05 -4.72 19.65
CA LEU A 25 10.83 -3.97 19.99
C LEU A 25 9.64 -4.93 20.19
N SER A 26 8.69 -4.54 21.02
CA SER A 26 7.40 -5.20 21.13
C SER A 26 6.48 -4.84 19.95
N LYS A 27 5.44 -5.66 19.71
CA LYS A 27 4.39 -5.35 18.73
C LYS A 27 3.73 -4.00 19.03
N ALA A 28 3.42 -3.74 20.29
CA ALA A 28 2.77 -2.49 20.70
C ALA A 28 3.63 -1.25 20.43
N GLU A 29 4.96 -1.31 20.64
CA GLU A 29 5.84 -0.19 20.28
C GLU A 29 5.86 0.05 18.76
N CYS A 30 5.87 -1.01 17.96
CA CYS A 30 5.82 -0.87 16.50
C CYS A 30 4.45 -0.33 16.03
N GLU A 31 3.36 -0.77 16.62
CA GLU A 31 2.01 -0.32 16.27
C GLU A 31 1.74 1.13 16.67
N ALA A 32 2.27 1.58 17.81
CA ALA A 32 2.19 2.98 18.24
C ALA A 32 2.85 3.95 17.24
N TRP A 33 3.82 3.49 16.44
CA TRP A 33 4.43 4.29 15.39
C TRP A 33 3.42 4.77 14.32
N PHE A 34 2.29 4.05 14.14
CA PHE A 34 1.25 4.39 13.17
C PHE A 34 0.23 5.43 13.68
N GLU A 35 0.31 5.88 14.94
CA GLU A 35 -0.70 6.76 15.55
C GLU A 35 -0.99 8.03 14.74
N ASP A 36 0.02 8.62 14.09
CA ASP A 36 -0.12 9.81 13.25
C ASP A 36 -0.08 9.50 11.74
N ALA A 37 -0.26 8.22 11.38
CA ALA A 37 -0.31 7.77 9.99
C ALA A 37 -1.73 7.82 9.41
N CYS A 38 -1.79 7.94 8.07
CA CYS A 38 -2.99 7.74 7.28
C CYS A 38 -2.73 6.69 6.20
N PHE A 39 -3.51 5.62 6.18
CA PHE A 39 -3.55 4.68 5.07
C PHE A 39 -4.44 5.24 3.97
N VAL A 40 -3.88 5.36 2.78
CA VAL A 40 -4.55 5.88 1.58
C VAL A 40 -4.63 4.78 0.54
N GLY A 41 -5.84 4.52 0.00
CA GLY A 41 -5.94 3.44 -0.97
C GLY A 41 -7.34 3.15 -1.48
N ASP A 42 -7.44 2.00 -2.12
CA ASP A 42 -8.65 1.46 -2.75
C ASP A 42 -9.40 0.46 -1.85
N SER A 43 -10.15 -0.45 -2.46
CA SER A 43 -10.90 -1.51 -1.76
C SER A 43 -10.00 -2.45 -0.93
N VAL A 44 -8.74 -2.61 -1.30
CA VAL A 44 -7.78 -3.42 -0.52
C VAL A 44 -7.45 -2.72 0.81
N VAL A 45 -7.20 -1.41 0.77
CA VAL A 45 -7.00 -0.61 2.00
C VAL A 45 -8.30 -0.49 2.80
N LEU A 46 -9.47 -0.47 2.14
CA LEU A 46 -10.76 -0.53 2.83
C LEU A 46 -10.92 -1.86 3.59
N GLY A 47 -10.46 -2.97 3.02
CA GLY A 47 -10.39 -4.26 3.71
C GLY A 47 -9.45 -4.22 4.93
N TRP A 48 -8.28 -3.60 4.80
CA TRP A 48 -7.35 -3.35 5.92
C TRP A 48 -8.00 -2.50 7.03
N LYS A 49 -8.73 -1.45 6.67
CA LYS A 49 -9.52 -0.64 7.61
C LYS A 49 -10.55 -1.48 8.38
N ASN A 50 -11.28 -2.35 7.66
CA ASN A 50 -12.28 -3.21 8.29
C ASN A 50 -11.64 -4.22 9.24
N TYR A 51 -10.52 -4.83 8.84
CA TYR A 51 -9.72 -5.71 9.68
C TYR A 51 -9.19 -4.98 10.93
N ASN A 52 -8.60 -3.79 10.77
CA ASN A 52 -8.15 -2.96 11.88
C ASN A 52 -9.28 -2.66 12.87
N SER A 53 -10.46 -2.30 12.36
CA SER A 53 -11.65 -2.03 13.19
C SER A 53 -12.13 -3.26 13.96
N LEU A 54 -12.00 -4.46 13.39
CA LEU A 54 -12.31 -5.71 14.06
C LEU A 54 -11.30 -6.00 15.17
N MET A 55 -10.02 -5.86 14.88
CA MET A 55 -8.94 -6.14 15.85
C MET A 55 -9.00 -5.19 17.06
N LEU A 56 -9.33 -3.93 16.85
CA LEU A 56 -9.50 -2.94 17.92
C LEU A 56 -10.59 -3.29 18.95
N GLN A 57 -11.52 -4.18 18.62
CA GLN A 57 -12.52 -4.66 19.58
C GLN A 57 -11.90 -5.52 20.69
N ASN A 58 -10.78 -6.20 20.39
CA ASN A 58 -10.10 -7.10 21.31
C ASN A 58 -8.74 -6.55 21.78
N ASP A 59 -8.12 -5.71 20.98
CA ASP A 59 -6.85 -5.04 21.26
C ASP A 59 -6.94 -3.55 20.94
N PRO A 60 -7.27 -2.71 21.93
CA PRO A 60 -7.42 -1.26 21.74
C PRO A 60 -6.14 -0.55 21.28
N GLY A 61 -4.99 -1.22 21.37
CA GLY A 61 -3.69 -0.71 20.91
C GLY A 61 -3.36 -1.06 19.47
N PHE A 62 -4.15 -1.93 18.81
CA PHE A 62 -3.86 -2.44 17.48
C PHE A 62 -3.76 -1.31 16.45
N PHE A 63 -2.54 -1.07 15.94
CA PHE A 63 -2.17 0.03 15.05
C PHE A 63 -2.63 1.43 15.48
N GLY A 64 -2.89 1.62 16.78
CA GLY A 64 -3.19 2.91 17.41
C GLY A 64 -4.37 3.65 16.79
N ASN A 65 -4.28 4.97 16.77
CA ASN A 65 -5.28 5.86 16.14
C ASN A 65 -4.97 6.13 14.66
N THR A 66 -4.46 5.13 13.95
CA THR A 66 -4.19 5.28 12.52
C THR A 66 -5.45 5.69 11.76
N ARG A 67 -5.29 6.53 10.75
CA ARG A 67 -6.40 7.06 9.94
C ARG A 67 -6.47 6.35 8.61
N PHE A 68 -7.63 6.44 7.98
CA PHE A 68 -7.88 5.83 6.68
C PHE A 68 -8.55 6.85 5.75
N PHE A 69 -8.03 6.95 4.54
CA PHE A 69 -8.61 7.72 3.45
C PHE A 69 -8.66 6.83 2.21
N CYS A 70 -9.73 6.06 2.09
CA CYS A 70 -9.86 5.00 1.11
C CYS A 70 -11.30 4.86 0.60
N GLU A 71 -11.44 4.44 -0.66
CA GLU A 71 -12.72 4.23 -1.34
C GLU A 71 -12.60 3.08 -2.33
N GLY A 72 -13.69 2.34 -2.55
CA GLY A 72 -13.72 1.29 -3.57
C GLY A 72 -13.40 1.84 -4.96
N SER A 73 -12.65 1.08 -5.77
CA SER A 73 -12.24 1.46 -7.14
C SER A 73 -11.39 2.74 -7.26
N TYR A 74 -10.97 3.33 -6.15
CA TYR A 74 -10.10 4.49 -6.17
C TYR A 74 -8.69 4.13 -6.69
N GLY A 75 -7.95 5.11 -7.20
CA GLY A 75 -6.62 4.89 -7.75
C GLY A 75 -5.88 6.21 -7.98
N PHE A 76 -4.65 6.12 -8.47
CA PHE A 76 -3.82 7.28 -8.78
C PHE A 76 -4.54 8.27 -9.72
N GLY A 77 -5.10 7.76 -10.83
CA GLY A 77 -5.78 8.60 -11.81
C GLY A 77 -7.00 9.30 -11.24
N HIS A 78 -7.85 8.60 -10.51
CA HIS A 78 -9.01 9.20 -9.84
C HIS A 78 -8.62 10.25 -8.81
N ALA A 79 -7.48 10.07 -8.13
CA ALA A 79 -6.98 11.03 -7.15
C ALA A 79 -6.55 12.37 -7.78
N LEU A 80 -6.26 12.38 -9.08
CA LEU A 80 -5.86 13.56 -9.84
C LEU A 80 -7.03 14.32 -10.49
N GLU A 81 -8.22 13.71 -10.49
CA GLU A 81 -9.44 14.33 -11.01
C GLU A 81 -9.92 15.49 -10.12
N PRO A 82 -10.75 16.41 -10.64
CA PRO A 82 -11.41 17.40 -9.81
C PRO A 82 -12.31 16.75 -8.74
N VAL A 83 -12.27 17.28 -7.52
CA VAL A 83 -13.17 16.85 -6.46
C VAL A 83 -14.58 17.35 -6.73
N THR A 84 -15.53 16.45 -6.94
CA THR A 84 -16.95 16.73 -7.15
C THR A 84 -17.81 15.73 -6.37
N GLU A 85 -19.10 15.95 -6.26
CA GLU A 85 -20.00 14.98 -5.62
C GLU A 85 -20.03 13.62 -6.33
N ASP A 86 -19.81 13.59 -7.64
CA ASP A 86 -19.81 12.38 -8.46
C ASP A 86 -18.43 11.70 -8.57
N SER A 87 -17.36 12.38 -8.14
CA SER A 87 -15.99 11.82 -8.18
C SER A 87 -15.82 10.66 -7.19
N LEU A 88 -14.81 9.81 -7.42
CA LEU A 88 -14.48 8.68 -6.52
C LEU A 88 -13.69 9.09 -5.27
N HIS A 89 -13.49 10.40 -5.04
CA HIS A 89 -12.74 10.84 -3.86
C HIS A 89 -13.42 10.39 -2.55
N PRO A 90 -12.65 9.83 -1.60
CA PRO A 90 -13.17 9.46 -0.29
C PRO A 90 -13.67 10.67 0.49
N ARG A 91 -14.52 10.42 1.49
CA ARG A 91 -15.03 11.45 2.38
C ARG A 91 -14.25 11.52 3.69
N TYR A 92 -14.01 12.73 4.17
CA TYR A 92 -13.55 13.01 5.53
C TYR A 92 -14.39 14.14 6.13
N GLY A 93 -14.88 13.95 7.35
CA GLY A 93 -15.78 14.92 7.98
C GLY A 93 -17.13 15.11 7.24
N GLY A 94 -17.52 14.16 6.40
CA GLY A 94 -18.75 14.20 5.60
C GLY A 94 -18.58 14.76 4.18
N GLU A 95 -17.46 15.41 3.88
CA GLU A 95 -17.16 16.02 2.58
C GLU A 95 -16.10 15.22 1.81
N LYS A 96 -16.14 15.27 0.48
CA LYS A 96 -15.10 14.72 -0.39
C LYS A 96 -13.89 15.64 -0.43
N HIS A 97 -12.70 15.04 -0.44
CA HIS A 97 -11.44 15.78 -0.48
C HIS A 97 -10.45 15.13 -1.43
N SER A 98 -9.51 15.93 -1.93
CA SER A 98 -8.29 15.39 -2.51
C SER A 98 -7.43 14.71 -1.43
N ILE A 99 -6.50 13.83 -1.82
CA ILE A 99 -5.61 13.16 -0.85
C ILE A 99 -4.79 14.18 -0.08
N GLU A 100 -4.20 15.16 -0.77
CA GLU A 100 -3.35 16.19 -0.16
C GLU A 100 -4.12 17.08 0.81
N ASP A 101 -5.41 17.35 0.55
CA ASP A 101 -6.29 18.09 1.46
C ASP A 101 -6.66 17.27 2.69
N ALA A 102 -7.07 16.01 2.47
CA ALA A 102 -7.45 15.11 3.54
C ALA A 102 -6.27 14.87 4.51
N LEU A 103 -5.06 14.66 4.00
CA LEU A 103 -3.86 14.47 4.82
C LEU A 103 -3.57 15.70 5.70
N GLN A 104 -3.76 16.90 5.16
CA GLN A 104 -3.60 18.13 5.92
C GLN A 104 -4.68 18.28 6.99
N LEU A 105 -5.95 18.06 6.65
CA LEU A 105 -7.09 18.14 7.59
C LEU A 105 -6.96 17.10 8.72
N MET A 106 -6.45 15.92 8.43
CA MET A 106 -6.15 14.88 9.39
C MET A 106 -4.89 15.16 10.22
N ASN A 107 -4.09 16.19 9.89
CA ASN A 107 -2.78 16.44 10.47
C ASN A 107 -1.89 15.17 10.45
N ALA A 108 -1.95 14.41 9.34
CA ALA A 108 -1.17 13.20 9.17
C ALA A 108 0.32 13.54 9.02
N LYS A 109 1.19 12.80 9.72
CA LYS A 109 2.65 12.94 9.59
C LYS A 109 3.24 11.92 8.64
N LYS A 110 2.50 10.84 8.42
CA LYS A 110 2.84 9.74 7.52
C LYS A 110 1.65 9.41 6.62
N ALA A 111 1.87 9.18 5.33
CA ALA A 111 0.88 8.62 4.43
C ALA A 111 1.41 7.31 3.85
N ILE A 112 0.63 6.25 3.97
CA ILE A 112 0.95 4.90 3.52
C ILE A 112 -0.02 4.58 2.39
N ILE A 113 0.48 4.55 1.15
CA ILE A 113 -0.33 4.56 -0.07
C ILE A 113 -0.29 3.17 -0.72
N CYS A 114 -1.44 2.62 -1.07
CA CYS A 114 -1.58 1.38 -1.81
C CYS A 114 -2.59 1.56 -2.95
N PHE A 115 -2.07 1.63 -4.20
CA PHE A 115 -2.84 1.78 -5.43
C PHE A 115 -2.24 0.96 -6.57
N GLY A 116 -2.91 0.96 -7.72
CA GLY A 116 -2.41 0.45 -8.99
C GLY A 116 -3.30 -0.59 -9.65
N VAL A 117 -4.00 -1.42 -8.87
CA VAL A 117 -4.89 -2.47 -9.40
C VAL A 117 -5.99 -1.87 -10.27
N ASN A 118 -6.59 -0.75 -9.84
CA ASN A 118 -7.66 -0.07 -10.58
C ASN A 118 -7.14 0.79 -11.75
N ASP A 119 -5.89 1.24 -11.67
CA ASP A 119 -5.29 2.15 -12.64
C ASP A 119 -4.84 1.44 -13.92
N ILE A 120 -4.20 0.27 -13.78
CA ILE A 120 -3.49 -0.40 -14.85
C ILE A 120 -4.37 -0.75 -16.06
N SER A 121 -5.64 -1.06 -15.82
CA SER A 121 -6.61 -1.35 -16.89
C SER A 121 -6.99 -0.11 -17.68
N ILE A 122 -6.95 1.06 -17.07
CA ILE A 122 -7.36 2.34 -17.64
C ILE A 122 -6.16 3.02 -18.33
N TYR A 123 -5.09 3.22 -17.58
CA TYR A 123 -3.94 4.04 -17.98
C TYR A 123 -2.75 3.22 -18.52
N GLY A 124 -2.76 1.89 -18.37
CA GLY A 124 -1.58 1.05 -18.61
C GLY A 124 -0.50 1.26 -17.55
N ILE A 125 0.67 0.63 -17.74
CA ILE A 125 1.78 0.75 -16.77
C ILE A 125 2.32 2.18 -16.76
N ASP A 126 2.73 2.70 -17.92
CA ASP A 126 3.38 4.02 -18.01
C ASP A 126 2.48 5.14 -17.49
N GLY A 127 1.20 5.18 -17.94
CA GLY A 127 0.26 6.20 -17.47
C GLY A 127 -0.05 6.08 -15.97
N THR A 128 -0.03 4.87 -15.40
CA THR A 128 -0.18 4.68 -13.96
C THR A 128 1.03 5.21 -13.18
N LEU A 129 2.24 5.00 -13.70
CA LEU A 129 3.48 5.52 -13.11
C LEU A 129 3.56 7.05 -13.20
N ASP A 130 3.13 7.64 -14.33
CA ASP A 130 3.02 9.10 -14.48
C ASP A 130 2.04 9.69 -13.44
N ASN A 131 0.88 9.08 -13.28
CA ASN A 131 -0.11 9.49 -12.27
C ASN A 131 0.44 9.34 -10.84
N CYS A 132 1.22 8.30 -10.56
CA CYS A 132 1.88 8.13 -9.27
C CYS A 132 2.84 9.29 -8.98
N ARG A 133 3.69 9.68 -9.94
CA ARG A 133 4.63 10.81 -9.80
C ARG A 133 3.89 12.14 -9.56
N GLU A 134 2.83 12.38 -10.33
CA GLU A 134 2.02 13.60 -10.17
C GLU A 134 1.36 13.66 -8.80
N LEU A 135 0.79 12.55 -8.31
CA LEU A 135 0.19 12.49 -6.97
C LEU A 135 1.22 12.77 -5.87
N ILE A 136 2.41 12.18 -5.95
CA ILE A 136 3.51 12.46 -5.01
C ILE A 136 3.84 13.95 -5.00
N SER A 137 3.95 14.56 -6.20
CA SER A 137 4.23 15.99 -6.33
C SER A 137 3.17 16.86 -5.65
N ARG A 138 1.88 16.57 -5.87
CA ARG A 138 0.76 17.30 -5.23
C ARG A 138 0.75 17.14 -3.71
N ILE A 139 1.01 15.93 -3.22
CA ILE A 139 1.07 15.69 -1.78
C ILE A 139 2.18 16.53 -1.16
N TYR A 140 3.40 16.51 -1.70
CA TYR A 140 4.52 17.28 -1.15
C TYR A 140 4.35 18.80 -1.30
N ALA A 141 3.73 19.27 -2.38
CA ALA A 141 3.43 20.68 -2.56
C ALA A 141 2.55 21.24 -1.42
N LYS A 142 1.62 20.45 -0.92
CA LYS A 142 0.70 20.85 0.15
C LYS A 142 1.14 20.42 1.54
N ASN A 143 1.86 19.33 1.65
CA ASN A 143 2.31 18.70 2.90
C ASN A 143 3.83 18.47 2.86
N PRO A 144 4.68 19.52 2.86
CA PRO A 144 6.11 19.39 2.59
C PRO A 144 6.90 18.57 3.61
N ASN A 145 6.35 18.34 4.79
CA ASN A 145 7.00 17.58 5.87
C ASN A 145 6.41 16.19 6.09
N ILE A 146 5.47 15.76 5.24
CA ILE A 146 4.88 14.42 5.37
C ILE A 146 5.89 13.35 4.94
N LYS A 147 5.91 12.22 5.64
CA LYS A 147 6.65 11.04 5.20
C LYS A 147 5.73 10.14 4.38
N LEU A 148 6.14 9.82 3.16
CA LEU A 148 5.41 8.89 2.29
C LEU A 148 5.99 7.49 2.40
N TYR A 149 5.11 6.49 2.25
CA TYR A 149 5.41 5.07 2.13
C TYR A 149 4.49 4.51 1.05
N PHE A 150 5.00 3.61 0.21
CA PHE A 150 4.18 2.94 -0.79
C PHE A 150 4.12 1.45 -0.52
N ILE A 151 2.92 0.88 -0.51
CA ILE A 151 2.68 -0.56 -0.50
C ILE A 151 2.51 -1.01 -1.94
N SER A 152 3.08 -2.17 -2.27
CA SER A 152 2.91 -2.83 -3.57
C SER A 152 1.44 -3.01 -3.94
N ALA A 153 1.09 -2.83 -5.21
CA ALA A 153 -0.19 -3.29 -5.76
C ALA A 153 -0.30 -4.81 -5.59
N MET A 154 -1.46 -5.29 -5.17
CA MET A 154 -1.68 -6.70 -4.87
C MET A 154 -1.79 -7.54 -6.14
N TYR A 155 -1.29 -8.78 -6.07
CA TYR A 155 -1.43 -9.74 -7.14
C TYR A 155 -2.81 -10.41 -7.14
N MET A 156 -3.11 -11.13 -8.21
CA MET A 156 -4.42 -11.73 -8.48
C MET A 156 -4.44 -13.21 -8.16
N TYR A 157 -5.64 -13.72 -7.94
CA TYR A 157 -5.94 -15.13 -7.86
C TYR A 157 -5.76 -15.81 -9.23
N LYS A 158 -5.30 -17.06 -9.25
CA LYS A 158 -5.05 -17.84 -10.49
C LYS A 158 -6.34 -17.98 -11.30
N GLY A 159 -6.26 -17.63 -12.58
CA GLY A 159 -7.38 -17.73 -13.52
C GLY A 159 -8.36 -16.55 -13.49
N SER A 160 -8.16 -15.55 -12.62
CA SER A 160 -8.98 -14.34 -12.58
C SER A 160 -8.44 -13.21 -13.45
N GLU A 161 -7.26 -13.38 -14.02
CA GLU A 161 -6.54 -12.37 -14.79
C GLU A 161 -7.31 -11.87 -16.02
N LYS A 162 -7.07 -10.61 -16.37
CA LYS A 162 -7.63 -9.91 -17.53
C LYS A 162 -6.48 -9.48 -18.46
N PRO A 163 -6.78 -9.11 -19.73
CA PRO A 163 -5.71 -8.79 -20.70
C PRO A 163 -4.71 -7.71 -20.22
N LYS A 164 -5.15 -6.70 -19.50
CA LYS A 164 -4.29 -5.65 -18.95
C LYS A 164 -4.02 -5.83 -17.45
N LEU A 165 -4.99 -6.31 -16.68
CA LEU A 165 -4.86 -6.58 -15.26
C LEU A 165 -4.50 -8.05 -15.05
N ASN A 166 -3.21 -8.31 -14.92
CA ASN A 166 -2.62 -9.65 -14.71
C ASN A 166 -1.33 -9.52 -13.89
N ASN A 167 -0.87 -10.63 -13.34
CA ASN A 167 0.26 -10.63 -12.42
C ASN A 167 1.59 -10.21 -13.07
N ALA A 168 1.78 -10.48 -14.38
CA ALA A 168 2.97 -10.01 -15.09
C ALA A 168 3.00 -8.47 -15.18
N ASN A 169 1.87 -7.84 -15.51
CA ASN A 169 1.77 -6.40 -15.57
C ASN A 169 1.81 -5.75 -14.17
N LEU A 170 1.22 -6.37 -13.16
CA LEU A 170 1.29 -5.91 -11.77
C LEU A 170 2.73 -5.98 -11.22
N LEU A 171 3.50 -7.00 -11.62
CA LEU A 171 4.91 -7.07 -11.29
C LEU A 171 5.71 -5.90 -11.91
N LEU A 172 5.48 -5.61 -13.19
CA LEU A 172 6.12 -4.48 -13.87
C LEU A 172 5.71 -3.13 -13.25
N LEU A 173 4.43 -2.98 -12.91
CA LEU A 173 3.95 -1.79 -12.20
C LEU A 173 4.62 -1.64 -10.83
N ASN A 174 4.70 -2.70 -10.03
CA ASN A 174 5.33 -2.67 -8.71
C ASN A 174 6.82 -2.31 -8.79
N ARG A 175 7.53 -2.81 -9.81
CA ARG A 175 8.91 -2.41 -10.09
C ARG A 175 9.01 -0.92 -10.41
N GLY A 176 8.17 -0.41 -11.31
CA GLY A 176 8.16 1.01 -11.66
C GLY A 176 7.83 1.91 -10.45
N ILE A 177 6.87 1.52 -9.59
CA ILE A 177 6.59 2.25 -8.36
C ILE A 177 7.80 2.20 -7.40
N ALA A 178 8.44 1.03 -7.25
CA ALA A 178 9.64 0.90 -6.43
C ALA A 178 10.80 1.76 -6.95
N GLU A 179 11.00 1.85 -8.26
CA GLU A 179 11.99 2.73 -8.89
C GLU A 179 11.70 4.21 -8.57
N ILE A 180 10.44 4.66 -8.71
CA ILE A 180 10.02 6.02 -8.30
C ILE A 180 10.32 6.26 -6.82
N CYS A 181 10.00 5.29 -5.98
CA CYS A 181 10.24 5.36 -4.54
C CYS A 181 11.74 5.48 -4.23
N ASN A 182 12.58 4.68 -4.89
CA ASN A 182 14.05 4.73 -4.73
C ASN A 182 14.61 6.08 -5.16
N GLU A 183 14.18 6.63 -6.32
CA GLU A 183 14.58 7.96 -6.81
C GLU A 183 14.26 9.09 -5.80
N LEU A 184 13.11 8.98 -5.13
CA LEU A 184 12.59 10.00 -4.22
C LEU A 184 12.90 9.72 -2.73
N ASN A 185 13.65 8.66 -2.42
CA ASN A 185 13.94 8.19 -1.06
C ASN A 185 12.67 7.92 -0.23
N ILE A 186 11.67 7.33 -0.86
CA ILE A 186 10.42 6.88 -0.24
C ILE A 186 10.53 5.38 -0.01
N PRO A 187 10.24 4.84 1.18
CA PRO A 187 10.21 3.40 1.39
C PRO A 187 9.10 2.72 0.58
N PHE A 188 9.47 1.66 -0.17
CA PHE A 188 8.54 0.77 -0.84
C PHE A 188 8.37 -0.51 -0.03
N ILE A 189 7.12 -0.86 0.28
CA ILE A 189 6.75 -1.98 1.15
C ILE A 189 6.13 -3.09 0.29
N ASN A 190 6.92 -4.09 -0.08
CA ASN A 190 6.46 -5.18 -0.93
C ASN A 190 5.66 -6.23 -0.16
N ILE A 191 4.42 -5.92 0.24
CA ILE A 191 3.52 -6.87 0.90
C ILE A 191 3.04 -7.95 -0.07
N ALA A 192 2.77 -7.61 -1.32
CA ALA A 192 2.18 -8.52 -2.30
C ALA A 192 2.99 -9.80 -2.47
N SER A 193 4.33 -9.72 -2.41
CA SER A 193 5.20 -10.88 -2.56
C SER A 193 5.13 -11.89 -1.40
N HIS A 194 4.59 -11.50 -0.24
CA HIS A 194 4.34 -12.41 0.88
C HIS A 194 3.06 -13.23 0.71
N LEU A 195 2.16 -12.76 -0.17
CA LEU A 195 0.80 -13.28 -0.31
C LEU A 195 0.60 -14.14 -1.57
N ILE A 196 1.67 -14.61 -2.18
CA ILE A 196 1.62 -15.44 -3.38
C ILE A 196 2.23 -16.82 -3.12
N ASP A 197 1.79 -17.78 -3.90
CA ASP A 197 2.36 -19.14 -3.95
C ASP A 197 3.63 -19.21 -4.82
N GLU A 198 4.14 -20.43 -5.04
CA GLU A 198 5.32 -20.67 -5.86
C GLU A 198 5.09 -20.38 -7.36
N GLU A 199 3.82 -20.32 -7.79
CA GLU A 199 3.43 -20.00 -9.16
C GLU A 199 3.20 -18.48 -9.38
N GLY A 200 3.30 -17.67 -8.31
CA GLY A 200 3.13 -16.21 -8.38
C GLY A 200 1.68 -15.75 -8.31
N PHE A 201 0.76 -16.55 -7.77
CA PHE A 201 -0.66 -16.23 -7.62
C PHE A 201 -1.05 -16.19 -6.16
N VAL A 202 -2.10 -15.41 -5.86
CA VAL A 202 -2.69 -15.39 -4.52
C VAL A 202 -3.42 -16.70 -4.28
N PRO A 203 -3.08 -17.49 -3.25
CA PRO A 203 -3.77 -18.74 -2.93
C PRO A 203 -5.12 -18.50 -2.24
N ASP A 204 -5.96 -19.56 -2.14
CA ASP A 204 -7.28 -19.53 -1.49
C ASP A 204 -7.24 -18.96 -0.07
N GLU A 205 -6.19 -19.26 0.69
CA GLU A 205 -6.00 -18.76 2.05
C GLU A 205 -6.04 -17.24 2.14
N TYR A 206 -5.52 -16.54 1.13
CA TYR A 206 -5.39 -15.08 1.11
C TYR A 206 -6.40 -14.38 0.21
N SER A 207 -7.19 -15.10 -0.61
CA SER A 207 -8.18 -14.53 -1.51
C SER A 207 -9.60 -14.68 -0.94
N SER A 208 -10.33 -13.57 -0.81
CA SER A 208 -11.71 -13.59 -0.30
C SER A 208 -12.77 -13.69 -1.41
N ASP A 209 -12.41 -13.39 -2.65
CA ASP A 209 -13.34 -13.33 -3.79
C ASP A 209 -12.84 -14.07 -5.03
N HIS A 210 -11.71 -14.76 -4.91
CA HIS A 210 -10.98 -15.38 -6.02
C HIS A 210 -10.65 -14.38 -7.14
N TYR A 211 -10.32 -13.14 -6.75
CA TYR A 211 -9.96 -12.08 -7.67
C TYR A 211 -8.79 -11.25 -7.14
N VAL A 212 -9.05 -10.14 -6.42
CA VAL A 212 -8.02 -9.21 -5.90
C VAL A 212 -8.21 -8.89 -4.42
N HIS A 213 -9.37 -9.17 -3.83
CA HIS A 213 -9.62 -8.83 -2.43
C HIS A 213 -9.07 -9.90 -1.49
N GLN A 214 -8.69 -9.46 -0.32
CA GLN A 214 -7.93 -10.25 0.64
C GLN A 214 -8.76 -10.75 1.81
N THR A 215 -8.36 -11.90 2.38
CA THR A 215 -8.90 -12.43 3.62
C THR A 215 -8.29 -11.76 4.85
N TYR A 216 -8.81 -12.04 6.02
CA TYR A 216 -8.20 -11.61 7.28
C TYR A 216 -6.83 -12.26 7.52
N ALA A 217 -6.61 -13.49 7.05
CA ALA A 217 -5.29 -14.13 7.10
C ALA A 217 -4.23 -13.36 6.29
N ALA A 218 -4.62 -12.78 5.15
CA ALA A 218 -3.72 -11.89 4.40
C ALA A 218 -3.42 -10.60 5.18
N TYR A 219 -4.41 -10.03 5.87
CA TYR A 219 -4.18 -8.84 6.71
C TYR A 219 -3.37 -9.12 7.97
N ASP A 220 -3.34 -10.36 8.49
CA ASP A 220 -2.36 -10.77 9.51
C ASP A 220 -0.92 -10.61 8.98
N VAL A 221 -0.68 -11.03 7.73
CA VAL A 221 0.63 -10.84 7.06
C VAL A 221 0.95 -9.35 6.87
N TRP A 222 -0.04 -8.53 6.48
CA TRP A 222 0.13 -7.07 6.43
C TRP A 222 0.61 -6.53 7.78
N ALA A 223 -0.04 -6.92 8.87
CA ALA A 223 0.31 -6.47 10.21
C ALA A 223 1.77 -6.81 10.58
N GLU A 224 2.24 -8.01 10.24
CA GLU A 224 3.62 -8.43 10.50
C GLU A 224 4.63 -7.59 9.69
N VAL A 225 4.40 -7.41 8.39
CA VAL A 225 5.28 -6.60 7.52
C VAL A 225 5.28 -5.15 7.98
N LEU A 226 4.13 -4.56 8.26
CA LEU A 226 4.02 -3.17 8.71
C LEU A 226 4.71 -2.94 10.06
N ARG A 227 4.61 -3.88 11.01
CA ARG A 227 5.36 -3.82 12.28
C ARG A 227 6.88 -3.81 12.04
N SER A 228 7.38 -4.59 11.08
CA SER A 228 8.81 -4.60 10.75
C SER A 228 9.25 -3.28 10.11
N VAL A 229 8.40 -2.65 9.30
CA VAL A 229 8.64 -1.31 8.76
C VAL A 229 8.77 -0.28 9.90
N ALA A 230 7.82 -0.28 10.84
CA ALA A 230 7.88 0.59 12.01
C ALA A 230 9.12 0.33 12.87
N ALA A 231 9.50 -0.93 13.05
CA ALA A 231 10.69 -1.30 13.80
C ALA A 231 11.97 -0.76 13.15
N ARG A 232 12.10 -0.84 11.82
CA ARG A 232 13.21 -0.25 11.07
C ARG A 232 13.27 1.26 11.24
N GLU A 233 12.15 1.95 11.09
CA GLU A 233 12.05 3.40 11.31
C GLU A 233 12.47 3.80 12.73
N LEU A 234 11.97 3.12 13.75
CA LEU A 234 12.28 3.38 15.15
C LEU A 234 13.76 3.12 15.50
N LYS A 235 14.41 2.19 14.80
CA LYS A 235 15.83 1.86 14.98
C LYS A 235 16.76 2.59 14.01
N GLY A 236 16.23 3.36 13.05
CA GLY A 236 17.04 4.03 12.04
C GLY A 236 17.72 3.04 11.07
N ILE A 237 17.10 1.88 10.81
CA ILE A 237 17.59 0.86 9.90
C ILE A 237 17.02 1.13 8.50
N ALA A 238 17.88 1.14 7.50
CA ALA A 238 17.47 1.36 6.12
C ALA A 238 16.46 0.30 5.62
N HIS A 239 15.49 0.75 4.83
CA HIS A 239 14.57 -0.16 4.17
C HIS A 239 15.27 -0.89 3.01
N PRO A 240 14.83 -2.12 2.68
CA PRO A 240 15.28 -2.81 1.48
C PRO A 240 15.01 -1.97 0.23
N VAL A 241 15.91 -2.02 -0.73
CA VAL A 241 15.74 -1.42 -2.06
C VAL A 241 15.28 -2.51 -3.03
N PHE A 242 14.19 -2.26 -3.75
CA PHE A 242 13.63 -3.17 -4.75
C PHE A 242 14.00 -2.69 -6.15
N HIS A 243 14.43 -3.64 -7.02
CA HIS A 243 14.81 -3.42 -8.42
C HIS A 243 14.00 -4.29 -9.38
#